data_c1a9b3533afad8a08908adb422f233d2
#
_entry.id   c1a9b3533afad8a08908adb422f233d2
#
_cell.length_a   1.000
_cell.length_b   1.000
_cell.length_c   1.000
_cell.angle_alpha   90.00
_cell.angle_beta   90.00
_cell.angle_gamma   90.00
#
_symmetry.space_group_name_H-M   'P 1'
#
loop_
_entity.id
_entity.type
_entity.pdbx_description
1 polymer ?
#
loop_
_entity_poly.entity_id
_entity_poly.type
_entity_poly.pdbx_seq_one_letter_code
_entity_poly.pdbx_strand_id
1 'polypeptide(L)'
;VQEHMLKLFDNCAKLIFGPNDESIIGLMSSEGESFELSEPVQVLGLPVEVWMRKVESAMRITLKEMCKKGIRRYVNASSRTTWILEELGMVALVGSQIWWTWEVIDVFRRVKNGQDKMAMKLLSEKLTAQLADLTKLVRSDFTNLDRKQVNTMIISDVHDRDTIESFGRD
;
A
#
# COMPACT_ATOMS: atom_id res chain seq x y z
N VAL A 1 26.53 6.25 5.09
CA VAL A 1 25.11 6.33 5.50
C VAL A 1 24.27 5.35 4.68
N GLN A 2 24.40 5.29 3.35
CA GLN A 2 23.63 4.39 2.48
C GLN A 2 23.68 2.92 2.94
N GLU A 3 24.83 2.39 3.32
CA GLU A 3 25.03 1.01 3.77
C GLU A 3 24.28 0.66 5.07
N HIS A 4 23.84 1.68 5.81
CA HIS A 4 23.16 1.51 7.09
C HIS A 4 21.66 1.85 7.04
N MET A 5 21.13 2.22 5.86
CA MET A 5 19.73 2.65 5.73
C MET A 5 18.74 1.57 6.16
N LEU A 6 18.96 0.31 5.74
CA LEU A 6 18.13 -0.83 6.14
C LEU A 6 18.13 -1.12 7.66
N LYS A 7 19.12 -0.60 8.39
CA LYS A 7 19.18 -0.73 9.86
C LYS A 7 18.39 0.36 10.58
N LEU A 8 18.15 1.47 9.91
CA LEU A 8 17.47 2.65 10.46
C LEU A 8 16.01 2.72 10.05
N PHE A 9 15.72 2.33 8.81
CA PHE A 9 14.37 2.35 8.25
C PHE A 9 14.09 0.99 7.60
N ASP A 10 13.02 0.37 8.05
CA ASP A 10 12.57 -0.90 7.50
C ASP A 10 12.28 -0.75 6.00
N ASN A 11 12.87 -1.66 5.21
CA ASN A 11 12.77 -1.70 3.75
C ASN A 11 13.22 -0.44 2.98
N CYS A 12 13.92 0.51 3.60
CA CYS A 12 14.54 1.65 2.91
C CYS A 12 16.01 1.34 2.60
N ALA A 13 16.31 0.95 1.35
CA ALA A 13 17.66 0.56 0.95
C ALA A 13 18.52 1.74 0.54
N LYS A 14 17.95 2.75 -0.13
CA LYS A 14 18.70 3.86 -0.72
C LYS A 14 17.99 5.19 -0.54
N LEU A 15 18.81 6.24 -0.38
CA LEU A 15 18.40 7.62 -0.52
C LEU A 15 18.69 8.07 -1.96
N ILE A 16 17.76 8.80 -2.56
CA ILE A 16 17.90 9.42 -3.87
C ILE A 16 18.30 10.87 -3.64
N PHE A 17 19.48 11.22 -4.11
CA PHE A 17 20.01 12.59 -4.00
C PHE A 17 19.61 13.42 -5.21
N GLY A 18 19.37 14.69 -4.99
CA GLY A 18 19.17 15.70 -6.03
C GLY A 18 20.48 16.11 -6.70
N PRO A 19 20.40 17.08 -7.63
CA PRO A 19 21.58 17.64 -8.25
C PRO A 19 22.59 18.14 -7.20
N ASN A 20 23.88 17.87 -7.44
CA ASN A 20 25.02 18.25 -6.58
C ASN A 20 25.04 17.59 -5.18
N ASP A 21 24.23 16.56 -4.93
CA ASP A 21 24.16 15.85 -3.64
C ASP A 21 23.84 16.73 -2.41
N GLU A 22 23.26 17.89 -2.63
CA GLU A 22 22.94 18.87 -1.57
C GLU A 22 21.62 18.56 -0.86
N SER A 23 20.76 17.79 -1.48
CA SER A 23 19.45 17.45 -0.95
C SER A 23 19.07 15.99 -1.23
N ILE A 24 18.23 15.43 -0.37
CA ILE A 24 17.57 14.14 -0.60
C ILE A 24 16.20 14.43 -1.17
N ILE A 25 15.93 13.87 -2.34
CA ILE A 25 14.68 14.08 -3.09
C ILE A 25 13.76 12.88 -3.09
N GLY A 26 14.25 11.69 -2.70
CA GLY A 26 13.43 10.47 -2.70
C GLY A 26 14.09 9.33 -1.94
N LEU A 27 13.35 8.23 -1.89
CA LEU A 27 13.78 6.97 -1.25
C LEU A 27 13.50 5.80 -2.18
N MET A 28 14.29 4.73 -2.03
CA MET A 28 14.12 3.49 -2.78
C MET A 28 14.18 2.29 -1.82
N SER A 29 13.26 1.34 -2.01
CA SER A 29 13.24 0.09 -1.28
C SER A 29 14.31 -0.89 -1.77
N SER A 30 14.54 -1.95 -1.00
CA SER A 30 15.42 -3.07 -1.42
C SER A 30 14.91 -3.80 -2.66
N GLU A 31 13.62 -3.70 -2.95
CA GLU A 31 12.97 -4.33 -4.10
C GLU A 31 13.00 -3.46 -5.35
N GLY A 32 13.48 -2.21 -5.25
CA GLY A 32 13.58 -1.27 -6.37
C GLY A 32 12.37 -0.35 -6.52
N GLU A 33 11.38 -0.43 -5.64
CA GLU A 33 10.30 0.53 -5.60
C GLU A 33 10.81 1.87 -5.06
N SER A 34 10.50 2.97 -5.74
CA SER A 34 10.97 4.31 -5.35
C SER A 34 9.84 5.33 -5.36
N PHE A 35 10.00 6.34 -4.53
CA PHE A 35 9.11 7.49 -4.51
C PHE A 35 9.87 8.78 -4.20
N GLU A 36 9.34 9.90 -4.68
CA GLU A 36 9.86 11.21 -4.41
C GLU A 36 9.25 11.79 -3.14
N LEU A 37 10.06 12.51 -2.36
CA LEU A 37 9.58 13.25 -1.19
C LEU A 37 8.76 14.47 -1.64
N SER A 38 7.70 14.80 -0.91
CA SER A 38 6.88 16.00 -1.17
C SER A 38 7.71 17.27 -1.13
N GLU A 39 8.75 17.30 -0.28
CA GLU A 39 9.73 18.38 -0.18
C GLU A 39 11.14 17.79 -0.06
N PRO A 40 12.12 18.29 -0.83
CA PRO A 40 13.51 17.88 -0.69
C PRO A 40 14.08 18.21 0.69
N VAL A 41 14.88 17.31 1.23
CA VAL A 41 15.56 17.51 2.52
C VAL A 41 16.99 17.97 2.29
N GLN A 42 17.31 19.20 2.68
CA GLN A 42 18.68 19.73 2.60
C GLN A 42 19.59 19.00 3.58
N VAL A 43 20.75 18.57 3.09
CA VAL A 43 21.75 17.83 3.87
C VAL A 43 23.07 18.60 4.04
N LEU A 44 23.35 19.55 3.13
CA LEU A 44 24.60 20.31 3.13
C LEU A 44 24.74 21.11 4.43
N GLY A 45 25.90 20.97 5.09
CA GLY A 45 26.22 21.71 6.32
C GLY A 45 25.48 21.23 7.58
N LEU A 46 24.71 20.15 7.49
CA LEU A 46 23.97 19.58 8.63
C LEU A 46 24.62 18.30 9.16
N PRO A 47 24.65 18.09 10.49
CA PRO A 47 25.01 16.81 11.07
C PRO A 47 24.08 15.69 10.58
N VAL A 48 24.61 14.46 10.46
CA VAL A 48 23.87 13.30 9.94
C VAL A 48 22.59 13.05 10.73
N GLU A 49 22.65 13.08 12.04
CA GLU A 49 21.52 12.86 12.94
C GLU A 49 20.41 13.92 12.78
N VAL A 50 20.77 15.13 12.35
CA VAL A 50 19.80 16.20 12.14
C VAL A 50 19.05 16.01 10.83
N TRP A 51 19.77 15.81 9.72
CA TRP A 51 19.09 15.63 8.45
C TRP A 51 18.39 14.27 8.34
N MET A 52 18.86 13.22 9.02
CA MET A 52 18.16 11.92 9.10
C MET A 52 16.78 12.04 9.73
N ARG A 53 16.64 12.80 10.82
CA ARG A 53 15.32 13.10 11.41
C ARG A 53 14.41 13.86 10.46
N LYS A 54 14.99 14.78 9.68
CA LYS A 54 14.22 15.50 8.64
C LYS A 54 13.75 14.55 7.53
N VAL A 55 14.60 13.62 7.09
CA VAL A 55 14.24 12.58 6.11
C VAL A 55 13.10 11.72 6.65
N GLU A 56 13.19 11.24 7.90
CA GLU A 56 12.11 10.47 8.52
C GLU A 56 10.80 11.25 8.55
N SER A 57 10.83 12.51 8.95
CA SER A 57 9.64 13.36 8.98
C SER A 57 9.05 13.57 7.58
N ALA A 58 9.89 13.91 6.60
CA ALA A 58 9.48 14.11 5.20
C ALA A 58 8.90 12.81 4.60
N MET A 59 9.53 11.66 4.86
CA MET A 59 9.03 10.35 4.45
C MET A 59 7.63 10.09 5.02
N ARG A 60 7.42 10.27 6.34
CA ARG A 60 6.12 10.06 6.98
C ARG A 60 5.02 10.94 6.40
N ILE A 61 5.33 12.22 6.15
CA ILE A 61 4.39 13.17 5.54
C ILE A 61 4.04 12.72 4.11
N THR A 62 5.07 12.45 3.30
CA THR A 62 4.91 12.04 1.90
C THR A 62 4.07 10.76 1.78
N LEU A 63 4.42 9.72 2.55
CA LEU A 63 3.69 8.44 2.52
C LEU A 63 2.23 8.61 2.95
N LYS A 64 1.97 9.44 3.97
CA LYS A 64 0.59 9.74 4.40
C LYS A 64 -0.21 10.43 3.30
N GLU A 65 0.39 11.36 2.57
CA GLU A 65 -0.26 12.04 1.44
C GLU A 65 -0.48 11.08 0.27
N MET A 66 0.49 10.23 -0.04
CA MET A 66 0.37 9.23 -1.08
C MET A 66 -0.77 8.25 -0.78
N CYS A 67 -0.85 7.73 0.46
CA CYS A 67 -1.95 6.87 0.88
C CYS A 67 -3.31 7.57 0.75
N LYS A 68 -3.43 8.83 1.19
CA LYS A 68 -4.68 9.60 1.02
C LYS A 68 -5.09 9.75 -0.44
N LYS A 69 -4.12 10.03 -1.32
CA LYS A 69 -4.36 10.14 -2.76
C LYS A 69 -4.74 8.78 -3.37
N GLY A 70 -4.02 7.71 -3.00
CA GLY A 70 -4.32 6.34 -3.44
C GLY A 70 -5.72 5.88 -3.05
N ILE A 71 -6.14 6.13 -1.81
CA ILE A 71 -7.49 5.81 -1.33
C ILE A 71 -8.57 6.54 -2.16
N ARG A 72 -8.34 7.82 -2.50
CA ARG A 72 -9.27 8.58 -3.35
C ARG A 72 -9.31 8.05 -4.79
N ARG A 73 -8.15 7.67 -5.34
CA ARG A 73 -8.06 7.10 -6.71
C ARG A 73 -8.78 5.76 -6.81
N TYR A 74 -8.78 4.96 -5.75
CA TYR A 74 -9.52 3.69 -5.71
C TYR A 74 -10.99 3.84 -6.12
N VAL A 75 -11.67 4.88 -5.64
CA VAL A 75 -13.10 5.14 -5.93
C VAL A 75 -13.33 5.48 -7.41
N ASN A 76 -12.35 6.10 -8.05
CA ASN A 76 -12.45 6.57 -9.44
C ASN A 76 -11.76 5.64 -10.45
N ALA A 77 -11.14 4.56 -9.98
CA ALA A 77 -10.45 3.63 -10.85
C ALA A 77 -11.43 2.80 -11.70
N SER A 78 -11.02 2.45 -12.91
CA SER A 78 -11.81 1.61 -13.82
C SER A 78 -12.02 0.20 -13.26
N SER A 79 -11.04 -0.31 -12.54
CA SER A 79 -11.09 -1.56 -11.80
C SER A 79 -10.11 -1.55 -10.62
N ARG A 80 -10.35 -2.42 -9.62
CA ARG A 80 -9.40 -2.59 -8.51
C ARG A 80 -8.03 -3.09 -9.00
N THR A 81 -8.01 -3.96 -9.97
CA THR A 81 -6.77 -4.51 -10.54
C THR A 81 -5.93 -3.44 -11.22
N THR A 82 -6.55 -2.54 -12.00
CA THR A 82 -5.88 -1.38 -12.61
C THR A 82 -5.29 -0.48 -11.53
N TRP A 83 -6.08 -0.13 -10.51
CA TRP A 83 -5.62 0.69 -9.40
C TRP A 83 -4.43 0.08 -8.66
N ILE A 84 -4.44 -1.24 -8.40
CA ILE A 84 -3.32 -1.93 -7.76
C ILE A 84 -2.03 -1.75 -8.57
N LEU A 85 -2.07 -1.86 -9.88
CA LEU A 85 -0.89 -1.74 -10.75
C LEU A 85 -0.41 -0.29 -10.94
N GLU A 86 -1.28 0.68 -10.78
CA GLU A 86 -0.95 2.11 -10.89
C GLU A 86 -0.39 2.72 -9.60
N GLU A 87 -0.64 2.08 -8.45
CA GLU A 87 -0.16 2.56 -7.16
C GLU A 87 1.17 1.91 -6.77
N LEU A 88 1.93 2.58 -5.90
CA LEU A 88 3.03 1.93 -5.20
C LEU A 88 2.51 0.75 -4.37
N GLY A 89 3.26 -0.34 -4.30
CA GLY A 89 2.85 -1.56 -3.62
C GLY A 89 2.40 -1.33 -2.18
N MET A 90 3.13 -0.50 -1.42
CA MET A 90 2.72 -0.15 -0.06
C MET A 90 1.42 0.66 -0.02
N VAL A 91 1.18 1.55 -0.99
CA VAL A 91 -0.06 2.36 -1.07
C VAL A 91 -1.23 1.46 -1.42
N ALA A 92 -1.05 0.54 -2.37
CA ALA A 92 -2.05 -0.45 -2.76
C ALA A 92 -2.42 -1.36 -1.57
N LEU A 93 -1.43 -1.85 -0.82
CA LEU A 93 -1.65 -2.70 0.35
C LEU A 93 -2.41 -1.97 1.45
N VAL A 94 -1.92 -0.81 1.89
CA VAL A 94 -2.56 -0.01 2.94
C VAL A 94 -3.95 0.45 2.50
N GLY A 95 -4.11 0.90 1.26
CA GLY A 95 -5.40 1.32 0.72
C GLY A 95 -6.42 0.18 0.67
N SER A 96 -6.00 -1.02 0.25
CA SER A 96 -6.86 -2.22 0.26
C SER A 96 -7.31 -2.58 1.67
N GLN A 97 -6.41 -2.54 2.66
CA GLN A 97 -6.74 -2.84 4.05
C GLN A 97 -7.71 -1.81 4.67
N ILE A 98 -7.57 -0.53 4.31
CA ILE A 98 -8.49 0.53 4.76
C ILE A 98 -9.88 0.29 4.17
N TRP A 99 -10.00 0.02 2.87
CA TRP A 99 -11.28 -0.26 2.21
C TRP A 99 -11.92 -1.53 2.74
N TRP A 100 -11.17 -2.61 2.88
CA TRP A 100 -11.66 -3.85 3.46
C TRP A 100 -12.19 -3.63 4.89
N THR A 101 -11.42 -2.97 5.76
CA THR A 101 -11.83 -2.68 7.14
C THR A 101 -13.14 -1.86 7.17
N TRP A 102 -13.24 -0.84 6.30
CA TRP A 102 -14.45 -0.03 6.20
C TRP A 102 -15.66 -0.85 5.77
N GLU A 103 -15.52 -1.70 4.76
CA GLU A 103 -16.59 -2.59 4.28
C GLU A 103 -17.02 -3.59 5.35
N VAL A 104 -16.07 -4.17 6.06
CA VAL A 104 -16.36 -5.10 7.18
C VAL A 104 -17.16 -4.40 8.27
N ILE A 105 -16.73 -3.23 8.70
CA ILE A 105 -17.44 -2.43 9.72
C ILE A 105 -18.88 -2.11 9.26
N ASP A 106 -19.05 -1.72 8.01
CA ASP A 106 -20.35 -1.41 7.44
C ASP A 106 -21.27 -2.64 7.39
N VAL A 107 -20.74 -3.78 6.95
CA VAL A 107 -21.48 -5.05 6.93
C VAL A 107 -21.92 -5.47 8.34
N PHE A 108 -21.01 -5.45 9.31
CA PHE A 108 -21.36 -5.76 10.70
C PHE A 108 -22.45 -4.83 11.25
N ARG A 109 -22.39 -3.53 10.92
CA ARG A 109 -23.41 -2.56 11.32
C ARG A 109 -24.77 -2.91 10.71
N ARG A 110 -24.83 -3.24 9.42
CA ARG A 110 -26.08 -3.60 8.73
C ARG A 110 -26.68 -4.91 9.27
N VAL A 111 -25.86 -5.91 9.51
CA VAL A 111 -26.29 -7.18 10.10
C VAL A 111 -26.81 -6.97 11.53
N LYS A 112 -26.08 -6.24 12.38
CA LYS A 112 -26.47 -5.94 13.77
C LYS A 112 -27.79 -5.18 13.85
N ASN A 113 -28.04 -4.27 12.92
CA ASN A 113 -29.27 -3.49 12.87
C ASN A 113 -30.46 -4.24 12.21
N GLY A 114 -30.25 -5.49 11.79
CA GLY A 114 -31.27 -6.29 11.10
C GLY A 114 -31.65 -5.79 9.70
N GLN A 115 -30.85 -4.88 9.12
CA GLN A 115 -31.11 -4.24 7.83
C GLN A 115 -30.84 -5.18 6.64
N ASP A 116 -29.82 -6.03 6.77
CA ASP A 116 -29.41 -6.93 5.69
C ASP A 116 -28.73 -8.20 6.24
N LYS A 117 -29.47 -9.27 6.31
CA LYS A 117 -28.97 -10.58 6.78
C LYS A 117 -28.01 -11.25 5.78
N MET A 118 -28.03 -10.82 4.52
CA MET A 118 -27.18 -11.39 3.46
C MET A 118 -25.88 -10.62 3.27
N ALA A 119 -25.69 -9.49 3.96
CA ALA A 119 -24.56 -8.60 3.75
C ALA A 119 -23.21 -9.31 3.92
N MET A 120 -23.07 -10.19 4.90
CA MET A 120 -21.84 -10.95 5.13
C MET A 120 -21.53 -11.90 3.96
N LYS A 121 -22.54 -12.62 3.47
CA LYS A 121 -22.40 -13.50 2.32
C LYS A 121 -22.02 -12.75 1.06
N LEU A 122 -22.65 -11.64 0.80
CA LEU A 122 -22.34 -10.77 -0.35
C LEU A 122 -20.91 -10.21 -0.29
N LEU A 123 -20.43 -9.87 0.91
CA LEU A 123 -19.04 -9.47 1.10
C LEU A 123 -18.08 -10.62 0.79
N SER A 124 -18.33 -11.82 1.28
CA SER A 124 -17.51 -13.01 0.97
C SER A 124 -17.48 -13.31 -0.54
N GLU A 125 -18.63 -13.25 -1.22
CA GLU A 125 -18.70 -13.43 -2.67
C GLU A 125 -17.92 -12.35 -3.43
N LYS A 126 -18.00 -11.09 -2.99
CA LYS A 126 -17.21 -9.98 -3.53
C LYS A 126 -15.70 -10.21 -3.38
N LEU A 127 -15.24 -10.58 -2.19
CA LEU A 127 -13.82 -10.85 -1.94
C LEU A 127 -13.31 -12.03 -2.78
N THR A 128 -14.12 -13.07 -2.94
CA THR A 128 -13.80 -14.21 -3.81
C THR A 128 -13.66 -13.76 -5.28
N ALA A 129 -14.56 -12.92 -5.77
CA ALA A 129 -14.48 -12.37 -7.12
C ALA A 129 -13.23 -11.48 -7.32
N GLN A 130 -12.90 -10.63 -6.36
CA GLN A 130 -11.70 -9.79 -6.39
C GLN A 130 -10.42 -10.64 -6.44
N LEU A 131 -10.35 -11.71 -5.65
CA LEU A 131 -9.23 -12.65 -5.67
C LEU A 131 -9.13 -13.39 -7.01
N ALA A 132 -10.27 -13.80 -7.59
CA ALA A 132 -10.30 -14.42 -8.92
C ALA A 132 -9.76 -13.46 -10.01
N ASP A 133 -10.06 -12.18 -9.93
CA ASP A 133 -9.55 -11.19 -10.87
C ASP A 133 -8.05 -10.98 -10.73
N LEU A 134 -7.51 -10.93 -9.51
CA LEU A 134 -6.06 -10.88 -9.27
C LEU A 134 -5.35 -12.14 -9.78
N THR A 135 -5.92 -13.33 -9.57
CA THR A 135 -5.30 -14.57 -10.05
C THR A 135 -5.24 -14.68 -11.58
N LYS A 136 -6.19 -14.06 -12.29
CA LYS A 136 -6.12 -13.95 -13.77
C LYS A 136 -4.91 -13.12 -14.21
N LEU A 137 -4.57 -12.07 -13.45
CA LEU A 137 -3.42 -11.20 -13.76
C LEU A 137 -2.07 -11.92 -13.64
N VAL A 138 -1.94 -12.95 -12.81
CA VAL A 138 -0.67 -13.68 -12.63
C VAL A 138 -0.14 -14.27 -13.95
N ARG A 139 -1.03 -14.50 -14.92
CA ARG A 139 -0.69 -15.02 -16.25
C ARG A 139 -0.23 -13.95 -17.24
N SER A 140 -0.29 -12.67 -16.87
CA SER A 140 0.11 -11.56 -17.71
C SER A 140 1.63 -11.37 -17.70
N ASP A 141 2.15 -10.74 -18.74
CA ASP A 141 3.56 -10.33 -18.80
C ASP A 141 3.77 -9.10 -17.93
N PHE A 142 4.28 -9.34 -16.73
CA PHE A 142 4.57 -8.32 -15.73
C PHE A 142 6.06 -8.13 -15.53
N THR A 143 6.43 -6.93 -15.08
CA THR A 143 7.75 -6.71 -14.50
C THR A 143 7.89 -7.54 -13.21
N ASN A 144 9.13 -7.75 -12.76
CA ASN A 144 9.35 -8.44 -11.48
C ASN A 144 8.71 -7.69 -10.29
N LEU A 145 8.64 -6.37 -10.37
CA LEU A 145 8.03 -5.53 -9.33
C LEU A 145 6.51 -5.73 -9.31
N ASP A 146 5.85 -5.62 -10.47
CA ASP A 146 4.40 -5.83 -10.58
C ASP A 146 4.00 -7.23 -10.09
N ARG A 147 4.80 -8.24 -10.45
CA ARG A 147 4.57 -9.63 -10.02
C ARG A 147 4.64 -9.78 -8.50
N LYS A 148 5.64 -9.16 -7.85
CA LYS A 148 5.73 -9.15 -6.38
C LYS A 148 4.54 -8.45 -5.75
N GLN A 149 4.15 -7.30 -6.30
CA GLN A 149 2.99 -6.54 -5.83
C GLN A 149 1.70 -7.34 -5.92
N VAL A 150 1.42 -7.94 -7.07
CA VAL A 150 0.23 -8.78 -7.28
C VAL A 150 0.24 -10.00 -6.33
N ASN A 151 1.38 -10.68 -6.17
CA ASN A 151 1.49 -11.81 -5.25
C ASN A 151 1.23 -11.40 -3.79
N THR A 152 1.76 -10.27 -3.35
CA THR A 152 1.51 -9.73 -1.99
C THR A 152 0.02 -9.42 -1.79
N MET A 153 -0.62 -8.82 -2.80
CA MET A 153 -2.06 -8.53 -2.76
C MET A 153 -2.90 -9.80 -2.71
N ILE A 154 -2.53 -10.85 -3.46
CA ILE A 154 -3.22 -12.15 -3.40
C ILE A 154 -3.15 -12.75 -2.00
N ILE A 155 -1.98 -12.73 -1.35
CA ILE A 155 -1.81 -13.25 0.02
C ILE A 155 -2.72 -12.48 1.00
N SER A 156 -2.73 -11.15 0.91
CA SER A 156 -3.59 -10.30 1.74
C SER A 156 -5.08 -10.61 1.50
N ASP A 157 -5.51 -10.69 0.25
CA ASP A 157 -6.91 -10.93 -0.12
C ASP A 157 -7.40 -12.34 0.29
N VAL A 158 -6.53 -13.35 0.23
CA VAL A 158 -6.84 -14.69 0.76
C VAL A 158 -7.11 -14.62 2.25
N HIS A 159 -6.25 -13.95 3.00
CA HIS A 159 -6.43 -13.78 4.44
C HIS A 159 -7.71 -13.01 4.78
N ASP A 160 -7.99 -11.94 4.05
CA ASP A 160 -9.18 -11.10 4.23
C ASP A 160 -10.47 -11.88 3.96
N ARG A 161 -10.51 -12.67 2.86
CA ARG A 161 -11.62 -13.56 2.53
C ARG A 161 -11.82 -14.62 3.62
N ASP A 162 -10.77 -15.34 3.99
CA ASP A 162 -10.85 -16.44 4.97
C ASP A 162 -11.32 -15.93 6.34
N THR A 163 -10.93 -14.70 6.71
CA THR A 163 -11.41 -14.02 7.91
C THR A 163 -12.94 -13.83 7.86
N ILE A 164 -13.48 -13.33 6.75
CA ILE A 164 -14.93 -13.12 6.59
C ILE A 164 -15.67 -14.44 6.54
N GLU A 165 -15.14 -15.46 5.87
CA GLU A 165 -15.75 -16.79 5.83
C GLU A 165 -15.83 -17.46 7.21
N SER A 166 -14.86 -17.19 8.09
CA SER A 166 -14.88 -17.72 9.46
C SER A 166 -16.05 -17.17 10.27
N PHE A 167 -16.40 -15.88 10.09
CA PHE A 167 -17.55 -15.26 10.75
C PHE A 167 -18.91 -15.71 10.19
N GLY A 168 -18.95 -16.29 9.01
CA GLY A 168 -20.20 -16.78 8.41
C GLY A 168 -20.54 -18.24 8.79
N ARG A 169 -19.66 -18.93 9.54
CA ARG A 169 -19.85 -20.32 9.97
C ARG A 169 -20.43 -20.47 11.38
N ASP A 170 -20.40 -19.41 12.16
CA ASP A 170 -20.99 -19.30 13.49
C ASP A 170 -22.39 -18.63 13.44
#